data_a897c6de699592023e4150acdf46b5c8
#
_entry.id   a897c6de699592023e4150acdf46b5c8
#
_cell.length_a   1.000
_cell.length_b   1.000
_cell.length_c   1.000
_cell.angle_alpha   90.00
_cell.angle_beta   90.00
_cell.angle_gamma   90.00
#
_symmetry.space_group_name_H-M   'P 1'
#
loop_
_entity.id
_entity.type
_entity.pdbx_description
1 polymer ?
#
loop_
_entity_poly.entity_id
_entity_poly.type
_entity_poly.pdbx_seq_one_letter_code
_entity_poly.pdbx_strand_id
1 'polypeptide(L)'
;SPRAYEMEEALHRADFKLEEIVEFLQVTVTRESDWDRIVDKLHLDLDKAAEKVKKKGHSQDPLVGQVDALVDLLYFTYGSFALLGVDPEPIFQILHKANMGKIFPDGKAHFHPVTHKILKPDDWEEKFAPEPAIRKELLAQLRARKE
;
A
#
# COMPACT_ATOMS: atom_id res chain seq x y z
N SER A 1 -11.34 -21.65 -3.69
CA SER A 1 -12.23 -20.99 -4.66
C SER A 1 -12.46 -19.55 -4.28
N PRO A 2 -12.73 -18.65 -5.25
CA PRO A 2 -13.02 -17.25 -4.96
C PRO A 2 -14.21 -17.12 -4.00
N ARG A 3 -14.08 -16.24 -3.01
CA ARG A 3 -15.15 -15.89 -2.08
C ARG A 3 -15.03 -14.43 -1.66
N ALA A 4 -16.13 -13.81 -1.31
CA ALA A 4 -16.11 -12.49 -0.70
C ALA A 4 -15.48 -12.53 0.69
N TYR A 5 -14.88 -11.42 1.09
CA TYR A 5 -14.48 -11.21 2.48
C TYR A 5 -15.70 -10.95 3.35
N GLU A 6 -15.67 -11.49 4.55
CA GLU A 6 -16.56 -11.04 5.61
C GLU A 6 -16.14 -9.66 6.12
N MET A 7 -17.01 -8.97 6.85
CA MET A 7 -16.81 -7.57 7.28
C MET A 7 -15.47 -7.36 8.01
N GLU A 8 -15.15 -8.20 8.98
CA GLU A 8 -13.91 -8.06 9.77
C GLU A 8 -12.65 -8.33 8.92
N GLU A 9 -12.71 -9.30 8.02
CA GLU A 9 -11.62 -9.56 7.08
C GLU A 9 -11.41 -8.36 6.15
N ALA A 10 -12.49 -7.78 5.62
CA ALA A 10 -12.44 -6.63 4.74
C ALA A 10 -11.86 -5.39 5.46
N LEU A 11 -12.30 -5.12 6.70
CA LEU A 11 -11.75 -4.05 7.53
C LEU A 11 -10.25 -4.21 7.75
N HIS A 12 -9.82 -5.40 8.16
CA HIS A 12 -8.40 -5.69 8.36
C HIS A 12 -7.57 -5.46 7.08
N ARG A 13 -8.10 -5.83 5.91
CA ARG A 13 -7.42 -5.58 4.63
C ARG A 13 -7.45 -4.10 4.21
N ALA A 14 -8.46 -3.35 4.63
CA ALA A 14 -8.54 -1.91 4.41
C ALA A 14 -7.52 -1.14 5.26
N ASP A 15 -7.30 -1.54 6.52
CA ASP A 15 -6.37 -0.90 7.45
C ASP A 15 -4.94 -0.83 6.86
N PHE A 16 -4.44 -1.89 6.26
CA PHE A 16 -3.13 -1.87 5.61
C PHE A 16 -3.04 -0.81 4.50
N LYS A 17 -4.08 -0.68 3.69
CA LYS A 17 -4.12 0.29 2.59
C LYS A 17 -4.22 1.72 3.11
N LEU A 18 -4.96 1.90 4.20
CA LEU A 18 -5.09 3.21 4.84
C LEU A 18 -3.75 3.67 5.43
N GLU A 19 -3.01 2.78 6.09
CA GLU A 19 -1.67 3.07 6.61
C GLU A 19 -0.73 3.53 5.49
N GLU A 20 -0.71 2.83 4.35
CA GLU A 20 0.10 3.21 3.19
C GLU A 20 -0.31 4.56 2.58
N ILE A 21 -1.60 4.88 2.56
CA ILE A 21 -2.08 6.21 2.12
C ILE A 21 -1.56 7.31 3.05
N VAL A 22 -1.59 7.07 4.35
CA VAL A 22 -1.08 8.02 5.34
C VAL A 22 0.43 8.20 5.21
N GLU A 23 1.19 7.11 5.04
CA GLU A 23 2.64 7.15 4.78
C GLU A 23 2.98 7.89 3.49
N PHE A 24 2.23 7.65 2.41
CA PHE A 24 2.39 8.35 1.14
C PHE A 24 2.26 9.88 1.30
N LEU A 25 1.33 10.32 2.12
CA LEU A 25 1.14 11.75 2.39
C LEU A 25 2.20 12.29 3.35
N GLN A 26 2.61 11.52 4.34
CA GLN A 26 3.59 11.93 5.34
C GLN A 26 4.93 12.33 4.71
N VAL A 27 5.40 11.61 3.69
CA VAL A 27 6.67 11.93 3.01
C VAL A 27 6.63 13.23 2.19
N THR A 28 5.45 13.80 1.96
CA THR A 28 5.30 15.10 1.30
C THR A 28 5.33 16.28 2.28
N VAL A 29 5.24 16.00 3.58
CA VAL A 29 5.16 17.03 4.63
C VAL A 29 6.54 17.59 4.93
N THR A 30 6.66 18.91 4.89
CA THR A 30 7.89 19.63 5.24
C THR A 30 7.78 20.43 6.54
N ARG A 31 6.55 20.66 7.02
CA ARG A 31 6.24 21.39 8.25
C ARG A 31 5.21 20.62 9.08
N GLU A 32 5.37 20.62 10.39
CA GLU A 32 4.46 19.92 11.31
C GLU A 32 3.00 20.39 11.18
N SER A 33 2.79 21.70 10.97
CA SER A 33 1.46 22.27 10.74
C SER A 33 0.75 21.72 9.49
N ASP A 34 1.49 21.28 8.48
CA ASP A 34 0.92 20.68 7.28
C ASP A 34 0.44 19.25 7.57
N TRP A 35 1.07 18.57 8.50
CA TRP A 35 0.64 17.24 8.94
C TRP A 35 -0.78 17.27 9.53
N ASP A 36 -1.03 18.17 10.48
CA ASP A 36 -2.36 18.31 11.08
C ASP A 36 -3.43 18.67 10.05
N ARG A 37 -3.11 19.54 9.11
CA ARG A 37 -4.00 19.90 8.00
C ARG A 37 -4.31 18.71 7.10
N ILE A 38 -3.33 17.86 6.80
CA ILE A 38 -3.51 16.65 5.98
C ILE A 38 -4.42 15.66 6.70
N VAL A 39 -4.18 15.41 7.98
CA VAL A 39 -5.00 14.48 8.78
C VAL A 39 -6.45 14.96 8.87
N ASP A 40 -6.67 16.25 9.14
CA ASP A 40 -8.01 16.84 9.18
C ASP A 40 -8.73 16.70 7.82
N LYS A 41 -8.01 16.92 6.73
CA LYS A 41 -8.53 16.75 5.36
C LYS A 41 -8.92 15.30 5.08
N LEU A 42 -8.12 14.32 5.51
CA LEU A 42 -8.42 12.90 5.34
C LEU A 42 -9.69 12.49 6.09
N HIS A 43 -9.87 12.98 7.33
CA HIS A 43 -11.10 12.75 8.09
C HIS A 43 -12.33 13.30 7.36
N LEU A 44 -12.23 14.51 6.84
CA LEU A 44 -13.31 15.15 6.08
C LEU A 44 -13.61 14.39 4.78
N ASP A 45 -12.58 13.95 4.07
CA ASP A 45 -12.72 13.20 2.83
C ASP A 45 -13.33 11.82 3.08
N LEU A 46 -12.98 11.17 4.19
CA LEU A 46 -13.59 9.91 4.60
C LEU A 46 -15.09 10.06 4.84
N ASP A 47 -15.51 11.10 5.54
CA ASP A 47 -16.94 11.38 5.79
C ASP A 47 -17.71 11.60 4.49
N LYS A 48 -17.15 12.39 3.57
CA LYS A 48 -17.74 12.63 2.25
C LYS A 48 -17.82 11.35 1.41
N ALA A 49 -16.77 10.54 1.41
CA ALA A 49 -16.74 9.26 0.69
C ALA A 49 -17.78 8.30 1.26
N ALA A 50 -17.89 8.20 2.58
CA ALA A 50 -18.86 7.35 3.25
C ALA A 50 -20.31 7.73 2.87
N GLU A 51 -20.64 9.02 2.87
CA GLU A 51 -21.97 9.51 2.45
C GLU A 51 -22.26 9.20 0.97
N LYS A 52 -21.28 9.46 0.10
CA LYS A 52 -21.40 9.20 -1.34
C LYS A 52 -21.65 7.71 -1.64
N VAL A 53 -20.87 6.84 -0.99
CA VAL A 53 -20.97 5.40 -1.21
C VAL A 53 -22.25 4.84 -0.62
N LYS A 54 -22.67 5.30 0.56
CA LYS A 54 -23.93 4.91 1.18
C LYS A 54 -25.14 5.13 0.26
N LYS A 55 -25.15 6.21 -0.53
CA LYS A 55 -26.23 6.52 -1.48
C LYS A 55 -26.32 5.55 -2.65
N LYS A 56 -25.26 4.82 -2.97
CA LYS A 56 -25.26 3.82 -4.04
C LYS A 56 -26.01 2.52 -3.66
N GLY A 57 -26.28 2.33 -2.36
CA GLY A 57 -26.90 1.11 -1.84
C GLY A 57 -25.95 -0.08 -1.79
N HIS A 58 -26.46 -1.24 -1.37
CA HIS A 58 -25.68 -2.46 -1.25
C HIS A 58 -25.53 -3.18 -2.59
N SER A 59 -24.35 -3.74 -2.83
CA SER A 59 -24.13 -4.66 -3.95
C SER A 59 -24.91 -5.96 -3.72
N GLN A 60 -25.55 -6.47 -4.76
CA GLN A 60 -26.20 -7.78 -4.72
C GLN A 60 -25.19 -8.93 -4.82
N ASP A 61 -23.98 -8.64 -5.32
CA ASP A 61 -22.87 -9.58 -5.38
C ASP A 61 -21.64 -8.98 -4.67
N PRO A 62 -21.45 -9.33 -3.39
CA PRO A 62 -20.31 -8.78 -2.62
C PRO A 62 -18.94 -9.10 -3.21
N LEU A 63 -18.76 -10.28 -3.81
CA LEU A 63 -17.46 -10.66 -4.40
C LEU A 63 -17.12 -9.76 -5.60
N VAL A 64 -18.08 -9.56 -6.49
CA VAL A 64 -17.89 -8.67 -7.65
C VAL A 64 -17.61 -7.24 -7.18
N GLY A 65 -18.37 -6.73 -6.22
CA GLY A 65 -18.17 -5.38 -5.68
C GLY A 65 -16.81 -5.19 -5.02
N GLN A 66 -16.34 -6.18 -4.26
CA GLN A 66 -15.01 -6.13 -3.62
C GLN A 66 -13.89 -6.19 -4.65
N VAL A 67 -14.00 -7.03 -5.66
CA VAL A 67 -13.00 -7.13 -6.74
C VAL A 67 -12.95 -5.83 -7.54
N ASP A 68 -14.09 -5.28 -7.92
CA ASP A 68 -14.19 -4.00 -8.64
C ASP A 68 -13.48 -2.88 -7.87
N ALA A 69 -13.78 -2.73 -6.58
CA ALA A 69 -13.14 -1.72 -5.74
C ALA A 69 -11.61 -1.92 -5.62
N LEU A 70 -11.15 -3.16 -5.50
CA LEU A 70 -9.71 -3.46 -5.44
C LEU A 70 -9.01 -3.15 -6.77
N VAL A 71 -9.64 -3.43 -7.89
CA VAL A 71 -9.11 -3.09 -9.22
C VAL A 71 -9.05 -1.57 -9.40
N ASP A 72 -10.07 -0.83 -8.96
CA ASP A 72 -10.05 0.63 -8.99
C ASP A 72 -8.92 1.21 -8.13
N LEU A 73 -8.65 0.65 -6.97
CA LEU A 73 -7.48 1.03 -6.15
C LEU A 73 -6.16 0.83 -6.91
N LEU A 74 -5.99 -0.29 -7.60
CA LEU A 74 -4.84 -0.53 -8.47
C LEU A 74 -4.77 0.49 -9.61
N TYR A 75 -5.89 0.76 -10.25
CA TYR A 75 -5.97 1.72 -11.34
C TYR A 75 -5.51 3.12 -10.92
N PHE A 76 -6.00 3.63 -9.80
CA PHE A 76 -5.55 4.91 -9.25
C PHE A 76 -4.09 4.90 -8.83
N THR A 77 -3.59 3.79 -8.28
CA THR A 77 -2.19 3.64 -7.90
C THR A 77 -1.28 3.67 -9.14
N TYR A 78 -1.62 2.93 -10.20
CA TYR A 78 -0.90 2.99 -11.47
C TYR A 78 -0.95 4.39 -12.11
N GLY A 79 -2.09 5.06 -12.03
CA GLY A 79 -2.21 6.46 -12.46
C GLY A 79 -1.24 7.39 -11.73
N SER A 80 -1.07 7.19 -10.42
CA SER A 80 -0.08 7.94 -9.62
C SER A 80 1.35 7.68 -10.09
N PHE A 81 1.72 6.45 -10.39
CA PHE A 81 3.04 6.13 -10.96
C PHE A 81 3.26 6.78 -12.33
N ALA A 82 2.23 6.79 -13.17
CA ALA A 82 2.29 7.48 -14.46
C ALA A 82 2.56 8.99 -14.30
N LEU A 83 1.89 9.64 -13.34
CA LEU A 83 2.11 11.04 -13.04
C LEU A 83 3.50 11.30 -12.43
N LEU A 84 4.01 10.40 -11.60
CA LEU A 84 5.39 10.46 -11.10
C LEU A 84 6.41 10.22 -12.22
N GLY A 85 5.97 9.65 -13.34
CA GLY A 85 6.84 9.25 -14.42
C GLY A 85 7.72 8.05 -14.10
N VAL A 86 7.24 7.13 -13.29
CA VAL A 86 7.96 5.95 -12.81
C VAL A 86 7.31 4.69 -13.34
N ASP A 87 8.12 3.75 -13.83
CA ASP A 87 7.69 2.39 -14.11
C ASP A 87 7.68 1.60 -12.79
N PRO A 88 6.52 1.17 -12.30
CA PRO A 88 6.43 0.49 -11.01
C PRO A 88 6.88 -0.97 -11.04
N GLU A 89 6.93 -1.63 -12.20
CA GLU A 89 7.16 -3.08 -12.28
C GLU A 89 8.49 -3.53 -11.66
N PRO A 90 9.65 -2.99 -12.04
CA PRO A 90 10.93 -3.40 -11.44
C PRO A 90 10.99 -3.05 -9.94
N ILE A 91 10.33 -1.97 -9.52
CA ILE A 91 10.27 -1.57 -8.11
C ILE A 91 9.38 -2.52 -7.32
N PHE A 92 8.25 -2.95 -7.87
CA PHE A 92 7.41 -3.97 -7.26
C PHE A 92 8.18 -5.27 -7.02
N GLN A 93 9.00 -5.69 -7.96
CA GLN A 93 9.84 -6.89 -7.79
C GLN A 93 10.85 -6.73 -6.64
N ILE A 94 11.42 -5.54 -6.48
CA ILE A 94 12.32 -5.23 -5.34
C ILE A 94 11.58 -5.39 -4.02
N LEU A 95 10.39 -4.77 -3.90
CA LEU A 95 9.56 -4.87 -2.70
C LEU A 95 9.07 -6.28 -2.44
N HIS A 96 8.66 -7.00 -3.46
CA HIS A 96 8.25 -8.39 -3.34
C HIS A 96 9.39 -9.26 -2.80
N LYS A 97 10.60 -9.11 -3.34
CA LYS A 97 11.80 -9.81 -2.84
C LYS A 97 12.08 -9.46 -1.37
N ALA A 98 11.97 -8.19 -0.98
CA ALA A 98 12.12 -7.76 0.40
C ALA A 98 11.09 -8.42 1.33
N ASN A 99 9.84 -8.49 0.90
CA ASN A 99 8.78 -9.15 1.66
C ASN A 99 8.97 -10.67 1.76
N MET A 100 9.40 -11.31 0.69
CA MET A 100 9.74 -12.73 0.72
C MET A 100 10.94 -13.02 1.63
N GLY A 101 11.86 -12.07 1.79
CA GLY A 101 12.98 -12.14 2.74
C GLY A 101 12.56 -12.14 4.22
N LYS A 102 11.29 -11.83 4.52
CA LYS A 102 10.72 -11.94 5.89
C LYS A 102 10.35 -13.39 6.27
N ILE A 103 10.44 -14.32 5.35
CA ILE A 103 10.30 -15.74 5.65
C ILE A 103 11.52 -16.21 6.43
N PHE A 104 11.27 -16.80 7.60
CA PHE A 104 12.34 -17.33 8.46
C PHE A 104 12.94 -18.62 7.91
N PRO A 105 14.12 -19.07 8.41
CA PRO A 105 14.78 -20.28 7.94
C PRO A 105 13.93 -21.57 8.04
N ASP A 106 12.91 -21.57 8.91
CA ASP A 106 11.93 -22.67 9.02
C ASP A 106 10.89 -22.67 7.88
N GLY A 107 11.01 -21.76 6.92
CA GLY A 107 10.09 -21.62 5.78
C GLY A 107 8.76 -20.95 6.10
N LYS A 108 8.64 -20.31 7.27
CA LYS A 108 7.39 -19.69 7.73
C LYS A 108 7.56 -18.20 8.03
N ALA A 109 6.48 -17.47 7.85
CA ALA A 109 6.34 -16.13 8.40
C ALA A 109 6.08 -16.20 9.90
N HIS A 110 6.72 -15.32 10.66
CA HIS A 110 6.50 -15.18 12.10
C HIS A 110 5.85 -13.83 12.38
N PHE A 111 4.97 -13.79 13.36
CA PHE A 111 4.19 -12.60 13.69
C PHE A 111 4.36 -12.25 15.16
N HIS A 112 4.35 -10.95 15.45
CA HIS A 112 4.36 -10.49 16.82
C HIS A 112 3.07 -10.96 17.54
N PRO A 113 3.18 -11.56 18.76
CA PRO A 113 2.03 -12.19 19.43
C PRO A 113 0.92 -11.21 19.83
N VAL A 114 1.25 -9.92 20.00
CA VAL A 114 0.29 -8.88 20.41
C VAL A 114 -0.16 -8.02 19.22
N THR A 115 0.79 -7.49 18.43
CA THR A 115 0.49 -6.55 17.35
C THR A 115 0.14 -7.23 16.02
N HIS A 116 0.38 -8.54 15.90
CA HIS A 116 0.23 -9.34 14.68
C HIS A 116 1.04 -8.84 13.47
N LYS A 117 1.99 -7.91 13.69
CA LYS A 117 2.93 -7.50 12.65
C LYS A 117 3.85 -8.65 12.28
N ILE A 118 4.17 -8.76 10.98
CA ILE A 118 5.16 -9.71 10.52
C ILE A 118 6.54 -9.36 11.09
N LEU A 119 7.24 -10.35 11.64
CA LEU A 119 8.58 -10.21 12.13
C LEU A 119 9.60 -10.34 10.99
N LYS A 120 10.76 -9.74 11.17
CA LYS A 120 11.87 -9.80 10.23
C LYS A 120 12.98 -10.66 10.84
N PRO A 121 13.63 -11.57 10.07
CA PRO A 121 14.87 -12.21 10.51
C PRO A 121 15.96 -11.16 10.84
N ASP A 122 16.87 -11.50 11.72
CA ASP A 122 17.89 -10.56 12.23
C ASP A 122 18.77 -9.93 11.14
N ASP A 123 19.02 -10.66 10.05
CA ASP A 123 19.81 -10.21 8.91
C ASP A 123 18.99 -9.55 7.78
N TRP A 124 17.68 -9.39 7.99
CA TRP A 124 16.79 -8.89 6.95
C TRP A 124 17.15 -7.48 6.48
N GLU A 125 17.43 -6.58 7.41
CA GLU A 125 17.76 -5.19 7.11
C GLU A 125 18.98 -5.08 6.18
N GLU A 126 20.03 -5.85 6.48
CA GLU A 126 21.25 -5.88 5.69
C GLU A 126 21.03 -6.48 4.28
N LYS A 127 20.26 -7.57 4.20
CA LYS A 127 20.11 -8.34 2.96
C LYS A 127 18.97 -7.87 2.06
N PHE A 128 17.90 -7.34 2.64
CA PHE A 128 16.62 -7.17 1.94
C PHE A 128 15.97 -5.79 2.08
N ALA A 129 16.51 -4.86 2.89
CA ALA A 129 15.96 -3.50 2.95
C ALA A 129 15.85 -2.92 1.52
N PRO A 130 14.66 -2.52 1.08
CA PRO A 130 14.42 -2.24 -0.33
C PRO A 130 14.92 -0.85 -0.79
N GLU A 131 15.10 0.09 0.12
CA GLU A 131 15.35 1.50 -0.21
C GLU A 131 16.58 1.73 -1.08
N PRO A 132 17.74 1.09 -0.84
CA PRO A 132 18.91 1.27 -1.71
C PRO A 132 18.65 0.77 -3.14
N ALA A 133 17.98 -0.36 -3.30
CA ALA A 133 17.65 -0.92 -4.61
C ALA A 133 16.61 -0.06 -5.34
N ILE A 134 15.60 0.46 -4.64
CA ILE A 134 14.61 1.40 -5.20
C ILE A 134 15.31 2.66 -5.70
N ARG A 135 16.19 3.25 -4.91
CA ARG A 135 16.96 4.44 -5.29
C ARG A 135 17.78 4.19 -6.57
N LYS A 136 18.46 3.05 -6.63
CA LYS A 136 19.24 2.66 -7.81
C LYS A 136 18.39 2.54 -9.06
N GLU A 137 17.23 1.90 -8.94
CA GLU A 137 16.27 1.73 -10.05
C GLU A 137 15.70 3.07 -10.51
N LEU A 138 15.31 3.95 -9.61
CA LEU A 138 14.84 5.30 -9.96
C LEU A 138 15.89 6.10 -10.70
N LEU A 139 17.16 6.01 -10.30
CA LEU A 139 18.26 6.66 -11.01
C LEU A 139 18.46 6.07 -12.42
N ALA A 140 18.29 4.76 -12.59
CA ALA A 140 18.35 4.12 -13.90
C ALA A 140 17.22 4.59 -14.83
N GLN A 141 15.99 4.70 -14.32
CA GLN A 141 14.85 5.21 -15.07
C GLN A 141 15.02 6.69 -15.47
N LEU A 142 15.60 7.51 -14.58
CA LEU A 142 15.93 8.90 -14.88
C LEU A 142 16.95 9.05 -15.99
N ARG A 143 17.95 8.17 -16.06
CA ARG A 143 18.98 8.17 -17.12
C ARG A 143 18.39 7.77 -18.46
N ALA A 144 17.58 6.72 -18.50
CA ALA A 144 16.96 6.21 -19.73
C ALA A 144 16.04 7.24 -20.41
N ARG A 145 15.53 8.23 -19.69
CA ARG A 145 14.70 9.32 -20.25
C ARG A 145 15.49 10.47 -20.88
N LYS A 146 16.79 10.52 -20.64
CA LYS A 146 17.67 11.58 -21.19
C LYS A 146 18.31 11.17 -22.52
N GLU A 147 18.16 9.91 -22.91
CA GLU A 147 18.56 9.36 -24.20
C GLU A 147 17.38 9.36 -25.18
#